data_806ee0a4eff524eee76d7261ae5c028f
#
_entry.id   806ee0a4eff524eee76d7261ae5c028f
#
_cell.length_a   1.000
_cell.length_b   1.000
_cell.length_c   1.000
_cell.angle_alpha   90.00
_cell.angle_beta   90.00
_cell.angle_gamma   90.00
#
_symmetry.space_group_name_H-M   'P 1'
#
loop_
_entity.id
_entity.type
_entity.pdbx_description
1 polymer ?
#
loop_
_entity_poly.entity_id
_entity_poly.type
_entity_poly.pdbx_seq_one_letter_code
_entity_poly.pdbx_strand_id
1 'polypeptide(L)'
;VMDGMYYSFIGIMGDSWPCDEAVPAGWLNTFSYGAMVDIDVIGKILPEAATKLLLSKYNDLTEERARSALNKGRKKGLTLADNFNNNKAVLNAMKKGEDLYDVAIILTVRASTKKLLKSYMRQIKKHLTNQCKMNIYDNMFYVEKYFSMVMPFLNFNDIFYELAHNTLTTDITSLYNLKTNTIYDPSGYVLG
;
A
#
# COMPACT_ATOMS: atom_id res chain seq x y z
N VAL A 1 -13.84 -18.30 -10.93
CA VAL A 1 -13.95 -19.43 -9.98
C VAL A 1 -12.74 -20.31 -10.20
N MET A 2 -11.97 -20.57 -9.16
CA MET A 2 -10.81 -21.45 -9.18
C MET A 2 -10.96 -22.42 -8.01
N ASP A 3 -10.67 -23.70 -8.22
CA ASP A 3 -10.78 -24.75 -7.21
C ASP A 3 -12.11 -24.79 -6.46
N GLY A 4 -13.23 -24.50 -7.16
CA GLY A 4 -14.56 -24.43 -6.57
C GLY A 4 -14.82 -23.19 -5.69
N MET A 5 -13.86 -22.25 -5.57
CA MET A 5 -13.97 -21.04 -4.79
C MET A 5 -14.22 -19.80 -5.67
N TYR A 6 -14.96 -18.85 -5.13
CA TYR A 6 -15.19 -17.53 -5.73
C TYR A 6 -14.19 -16.55 -5.13
N TYR A 7 -13.60 -15.70 -5.95
CA TYR A 7 -12.60 -14.70 -5.57
C TYR A 7 -13.07 -13.30 -5.89
N SER A 8 -12.65 -12.34 -5.08
CA SER A 8 -12.76 -10.91 -5.33
C SER A 8 -11.58 -10.19 -4.72
N PHE A 9 -11.28 -8.99 -5.21
CA PHE A 9 -10.12 -8.22 -4.80
C PHE A 9 -10.55 -6.84 -4.30
N ILE A 10 -9.79 -6.31 -3.35
CA ILE A 10 -9.89 -4.94 -2.85
C ILE A 10 -8.48 -4.36 -2.81
N GLY A 11 -8.22 -3.31 -3.58
CA GLY A 11 -7.00 -2.52 -3.46
C GLY A 11 -7.16 -1.47 -2.38
N ILE A 12 -6.14 -1.24 -1.57
CA ILE A 12 -6.08 -0.11 -0.63
C ILE A 12 -5.33 1.03 -1.32
N MET A 13 -5.98 2.20 -1.42
CA MET A 13 -5.37 3.38 -2.04
C MET A 13 -4.23 3.91 -1.16
N GLY A 14 -3.08 4.14 -1.78
CA GLY A 14 -1.87 4.56 -1.07
C GLY A 14 -1.99 5.90 -0.35
N ASP A 15 -2.84 6.81 -0.85
CA ASP A 15 -3.12 8.11 -0.25
C ASP A 15 -3.86 8.05 1.10
N SER A 16 -4.39 6.89 1.45
CA SER A 16 -5.17 6.66 2.68
C SER A 16 -4.46 5.78 3.72
N TRP A 17 -3.20 5.44 3.50
CA TRP A 17 -2.43 4.69 4.48
C TRP A 17 -2.22 5.52 5.75
N PRO A 18 -2.11 4.89 6.94
CA PRO A 18 -1.86 5.61 8.19
C PRO A 18 -0.39 6.09 8.26
N CYS A 19 -0.10 7.21 7.63
CA CYS A 19 1.28 7.68 7.34
C CYS A 19 1.66 8.96 8.07
N ASP A 20 1.00 9.35 9.18
CA ASP A 20 1.25 10.68 9.74
C ASP A 20 2.62 10.83 10.43
N GLU A 21 3.25 9.76 10.92
CA GLU A 21 4.62 9.84 11.49
C GLU A 21 5.44 8.55 11.28
N ALA A 22 4.83 7.42 11.36
CA ALA A 22 5.36 6.11 11.01
C ALA A 22 4.20 5.11 10.89
N VAL A 23 4.27 4.24 9.91
CA VAL A 23 3.26 3.17 9.79
C VAL A 23 3.35 2.28 11.04
N PRO A 24 2.29 2.17 11.87
CA PRO A 24 2.36 1.36 13.07
C PRO A 24 2.67 -0.10 12.73
N ALA A 25 3.66 -0.70 13.38
CA ALA A 25 4.03 -2.08 13.13
C ALA A 25 2.82 -3.00 13.27
N GLY A 26 2.58 -3.82 12.25
CA GLY A 26 1.49 -4.80 12.25
C GLY A 26 0.08 -4.21 12.03
N TRP A 27 -0.06 -3.00 11.50
CA TRP A 27 -1.36 -2.40 11.21
C TRP A 27 -2.20 -3.24 10.23
N LEU A 28 -1.57 -3.99 9.34
CA LEU A 28 -2.25 -4.93 8.44
C LEU A 28 -2.95 -6.09 9.19
N ASN A 29 -2.55 -6.38 10.44
CA ASN A 29 -3.23 -7.43 11.22
C ASN A 29 -4.68 -7.09 11.57
N THR A 30 -5.03 -5.80 11.56
CA THR A 30 -6.42 -5.39 11.77
C THR A 30 -7.35 -5.90 10.68
N PHE A 31 -6.79 -6.34 9.54
CA PHE A 31 -7.52 -6.91 8.39
C PHE A 31 -7.54 -8.44 8.37
N SER A 32 -7.05 -9.08 9.41
CA SER A 32 -7.09 -10.53 9.53
C SER A 32 -8.52 -11.02 9.77
N TYR A 33 -9.20 -11.39 8.68
CA TYR A 33 -10.56 -11.95 8.70
C TYR A 33 -10.56 -13.49 8.63
N GLY A 34 -9.54 -14.11 9.22
CA GLY A 34 -9.36 -15.56 9.17
C GLY A 34 -8.93 -16.08 7.80
N ALA A 35 -9.08 -17.38 7.58
CA ALA A 35 -8.60 -18.09 6.38
C ALA A 35 -9.27 -17.69 5.04
N MET A 36 -10.16 -16.70 5.04
CA MET A 36 -10.92 -16.29 3.86
C MET A 36 -10.38 -15.01 3.20
N VAL A 37 -9.35 -14.39 3.80
CA VAL A 37 -8.73 -13.18 3.28
C VAL A 37 -7.21 -13.34 3.30
N ASP A 38 -6.62 -13.24 2.13
CA ASP A 38 -5.17 -13.14 1.99
C ASP A 38 -4.80 -11.66 1.80
N ILE A 39 -3.67 -11.24 2.32
CA ILE A 39 -3.16 -9.88 2.20
C ILE A 39 -1.86 -9.94 1.42
N ASP A 40 -1.88 -9.37 0.23
CA ASP A 40 -0.74 -9.29 -0.66
C ASP A 40 -0.12 -7.89 -0.58
N VAL A 41 1.13 -7.81 -0.19
CA VAL A 41 1.94 -6.59 -0.21
C VAL A 41 2.91 -6.69 -1.37
N ILE A 42 2.73 -5.86 -2.38
CA ILE A 42 3.49 -5.92 -3.62
C ILE A 42 4.36 -4.67 -3.69
N GLY A 43 5.68 -4.87 -3.72
CA GLY A 43 6.66 -3.79 -3.77
C GLY A 43 7.47 -3.81 -5.05
N LYS A 44 7.71 -2.63 -5.62
CA LYS A 44 8.61 -2.41 -6.75
C LYS A 44 9.65 -1.37 -6.35
N ILE A 45 10.93 -1.76 -6.35
CA ILE A 45 12.02 -0.82 -6.09
C ILE A 45 12.09 0.26 -7.16
N LEU A 46 12.24 1.50 -6.74
CA LEU A 46 12.50 2.61 -7.63
C LEU A 46 14.01 2.78 -7.83
N PRO A 47 14.52 2.78 -9.07
CA PRO A 47 15.92 3.03 -9.34
C PRO A 47 16.37 4.36 -8.74
N GLU A 48 17.56 4.42 -8.14
CA GLU A 48 18.09 5.61 -7.47
C GLU A 48 18.05 6.87 -8.35
N ALA A 49 18.39 6.73 -9.63
CA ALA A 49 18.35 7.83 -10.60
C ALA A 49 16.92 8.37 -10.80
N ALA A 50 15.92 7.48 -10.89
CA ALA A 50 14.52 7.86 -11.03
C ALA A 50 14.00 8.53 -9.76
N THR A 51 14.38 8.03 -8.60
CA THR A 51 14.02 8.61 -7.30
C THR A 51 14.62 10.02 -7.13
N LYS A 52 15.89 10.21 -7.44
CA LYS A 52 16.53 11.53 -7.39
C LYS A 52 15.84 12.52 -8.32
N LEU A 53 15.48 12.10 -9.53
CA LEU A 53 14.77 12.93 -10.50
C LEU A 53 13.36 13.30 -10.01
N LEU A 54 12.64 12.35 -9.43
CA LEU A 54 11.32 12.57 -8.84
C LEU A 54 11.40 13.60 -7.71
N LEU A 55 12.29 13.40 -6.76
CA LEU A 55 12.45 14.27 -5.59
C LEU A 55 12.92 15.67 -5.99
N SER A 56 13.81 15.82 -6.98
CA SER A 56 14.21 17.15 -7.48
C SER A 56 13.01 17.87 -8.09
N LYS A 57 12.23 17.22 -8.95
CA LYS A 57 11.01 17.81 -9.53
C LYS A 57 9.98 18.23 -8.46
N TYR A 58 9.78 17.39 -7.43
CA TYR A 58 8.88 17.74 -6.32
C TYR A 58 9.41 18.93 -5.50
N ASN A 59 10.71 19.02 -5.28
CA ASN A 59 11.31 20.16 -4.57
C ASN A 59 11.15 21.44 -5.38
N ASP A 60 11.44 21.41 -6.67
CA ASP A 60 11.31 22.58 -7.56
C ASP A 60 9.83 23.08 -7.59
N LEU A 61 8.88 22.16 -7.78
CA LEU A 61 7.45 22.49 -7.75
C LEU A 61 6.98 23.01 -6.38
N THR A 62 7.55 22.48 -5.29
CA THR A 62 7.19 22.91 -3.94
C THR A 62 7.73 24.30 -3.65
N GLU A 63 8.99 24.59 -4.05
CA GLU A 63 9.58 25.93 -3.95
C GLU A 63 8.80 26.96 -4.78
N GLU A 64 8.46 26.63 -6.02
CA GLU A 64 7.72 27.54 -6.89
C GLU A 64 6.34 27.86 -6.33
N ARG A 65 5.63 26.85 -5.81
CA ARG A 65 4.33 27.03 -5.13
C ARG A 65 4.47 27.83 -3.82
N ALA A 66 5.53 27.61 -3.05
CA ALA A 66 5.79 28.36 -1.83
C ALA A 66 6.04 29.83 -2.12
N ARG A 67 6.88 30.14 -3.12
CA ARG A 67 7.13 31.52 -3.59
C ARG A 67 5.84 32.19 -4.09
N SER A 68 5.03 31.48 -4.87
CA SER A 68 3.75 31.99 -5.37
C SER A 68 2.72 32.21 -4.26
N ALA A 69 2.71 31.37 -3.22
CA ALA A 69 1.82 31.53 -2.07
C ALA A 69 2.22 32.69 -1.18
N LEU A 70 3.51 32.91 -0.96
CA LEU A 70 4.06 34.07 -0.23
C LEU A 70 3.72 35.39 -0.94
N ASN A 71 3.87 35.45 -2.26
CA ASN A 71 3.54 36.62 -3.06
C ASN A 71 2.05 36.95 -3.07
N LYS A 72 1.17 35.97 -2.81
CA LYS A 72 -0.30 36.13 -2.78
C LYS A 72 -0.86 36.27 -1.35
N GLY A 73 -0.01 36.39 -0.31
CA GLY A 73 -0.44 36.55 1.08
C GLY A 73 -1.31 35.41 1.64
N ARG A 74 -1.27 34.23 1.04
CA ARG A 74 -2.10 33.09 1.44
C ARG A 74 -1.43 32.27 2.54
N LYS A 75 -2.18 31.95 3.62
CA LYS A 75 -1.76 31.10 4.74
C LYS A 75 -1.48 29.60 4.38
N LYS A 76 -1.37 29.26 3.11
CA LYS A 76 -1.05 27.89 2.63
C LYS A 76 0.43 27.47 2.80
N GLY A 77 1.21 28.27 3.53
CA GLY A 77 2.64 28.02 3.72
C GLY A 77 2.98 26.78 4.57
N LEU A 78 2.11 26.40 5.51
CA LEU A 78 2.38 25.26 6.41
C LEU A 78 2.47 23.93 5.64
N THR A 79 1.45 23.61 4.84
CA THR A 79 1.41 22.34 4.05
C THR A 79 2.59 22.23 3.06
N LEU A 80 3.09 23.35 2.55
CA LEU A 80 4.23 23.37 1.63
C LEU A 80 5.55 23.17 2.36
N ALA A 81 5.68 23.73 3.57
CA ALA A 81 6.84 23.49 4.42
C ALA A 81 6.91 22.01 4.86
N ASP A 82 5.78 21.41 5.20
CA ASP A 82 5.70 19.99 5.58
C ASP A 82 6.10 19.09 4.42
N ASN A 83 5.61 19.34 3.20
CA ASN A 83 5.99 18.58 2.01
C ASN A 83 7.50 18.71 1.70
N PHE A 84 8.07 19.91 1.88
CA PHE A 84 9.50 20.11 1.69
C PHE A 84 10.32 19.34 2.73
N ASN A 85 9.91 19.36 3.99
CA ASN A 85 10.55 18.61 5.07
C ASN A 85 10.46 17.10 4.83
N ASN A 86 9.32 16.60 4.38
CA ASN A 86 9.13 15.19 4.04
C ASN A 86 10.05 14.75 2.90
N ASN A 87 10.15 15.54 1.82
CA ASN A 87 11.09 15.24 0.72
C ASN A 87 12.54 15.23 1.19
N LYS A 88 12.90 16.15 2.09
CA LYS A 88 14.25 16.21 2.67
C LYS A 88 14.53 15.00 3.58
N ALA A 89 13.52 14.54 4.33
CA ALA A 89 13.62 13.34 5.14
C ALA A 89 13.86 12.10 4.28
N VAL A 90 13.11 11.93 3.17
CA VAL A 90 13.30 10.82 2.21
C VAL A 90 14.71 10.87 1.61
N LEU A 91 15.18 12.04 1.16
CA LEU A 91 16.55 12.19 0.63
C LEU A 91 17.63 11.83 1.67
N ASN A 92 17.42 12.18 2.94
CA ASN A 92 18.34 11.85 4.02
C ASN A 92 18.33 10.34 4.34
N ALA A 93 17.17 9.68 4.28
CA ALA A 93 17.06 8.25 4.46
C ALA A 93 17.80 7.50 3.33
N MET A 94 17.63 7.92 2.08
CA MET A 94 18.36 7.37 0.94
C MET A 94 19.88 7.53 1.06
N LYS A 95 20.36 8.69 1.57
CA LYS A 95 21.80 8.88 1.85
C LYS A 95 22.34 7.95 2.93
N LYS A 96 21.47 7.42 3.77
CA LYS A 96 21.80 6.41 4.79
C LYS A 96 21.68 4.96 4.27
N GLY A 97 21.35 4.79 2.99
CA GLY A 97 21.27 3.49 2.32
C GLY A 97 19.87 2.88 2.29
N GLU A 98 18.81 3.67 2.54
CA GLU A 98 17.44 3.20 2.31
C GLU A 98 17.04 3.36 0.84
N ASP A 99 16.29 2.38 0.36
CA ASP A 99 15.67 2.42 -0.96
C ASP A 99 14.22 2.91 -0.87
N LEU A 100 13.76 3.50 -1.97
CA LEU A 100 12.36 3.90 -2.15
C LEU A 100 11.64 2.86 -3.01
N TYR A 101 10.44 2.49 -2.59
CA TYR A 101 9.59 1.52 -3.27
C TYR A 101 8.25 2.14 -3.61
N ASP A 102 7.67 1.71 -4.73
CA ASP A 102 6.24 1.76 -4.97
C ASP A 102 5.62 0.51 -4.34
N VAL A 103 4.73 0.67 -3.38
CA VAL A 103 4.10 -0.45 -2.67
C VAL A 103 2.59 -0.37 -2.81
N ALA A 104 1.97 -1.47 -3.24
CA ALA A 104 0.53 -1.64 -3.29
C ALA A 104 0.09 -2.75 -2.32
N ILE A 105 -1.07 -2.57 -1.70
CA ILE A 105 -1.68 -3.57 -0.81
C ILE A 105 -3.00 -4.02 -1.41
N ILE A 106 -3.14 -5.32 -1.56
CA ILE A 106 -4.32 -5.96 -2.14
C ILE A 106 -4.84 -7.00 -1.16
N LEU A 107 -6.15 -6.98 -0.90
CA LEU A 107 -6.83 -8.02 -0.17
C LEU A 107 -7.52 -8.96 -1.17
N THR A 108 -7.15 -10.22 -1.14
CA THR A 108 -7.77 -11.29 -1.90
C THR A 108 -8.82 -11.98 -1.03
N VAL A 109 -10.09 -11.81 -1.35
CA VAL A 109 -11.21 -12.38 -0.59
C VAL A 109 -11.73 -13.60 -1.32
N ARG A 110 -11.86 -14.73 -0.60
CA ARG A 110 -12.36 -16.00 -1.14
C ARG A 110 -13.54 -16.55 -0.36
N ALA A 111 -14.44 -17.23 -1.05
CA ALA A 111 -15.58 -17.89 -0.42
C ALA A 111 -16.10 -19.06 -1.27
N SER A 112 -16.71 -20.05 -0.62
CA SER A 112 -17.29 -21.22 -1.29
C SER A 112 -18.56 -20.91 -2.12
N THR A 113 -19.22 -19.79 -1.84
CA THR A 113 -20.41 -19.37 -2.59
C THR A 113 -20.37 -17.88 -2.93
N LYS A 114 -20.98 -17.50 -4.04
CA LYS A 114 -21.11 -16.09 -4.46
C LYS A 114 -21.85 -15.23 -3.42
N LYS A 115 -22.81 -15.83 -2.69
CA LYS A 115 -23.56 -15.13 -1.62
C LYS A 115 -22.65 -14.79 -0.42
N LEU A 116 -21.83 -15.75 0.00
CA LEU A 116 -20.86 -15.55 1.08
C LEU A 116 -19.80 -14.53 0.65
N LEU A 117 -19.25 -14.62 -0.57
CA LEU A 117 -18.30 -13.65 -1.07
C LEU A 117 -18.85 -12.22 -1.01
N LYS A 118 -20.08 -12.00 -1.47
CA LYS A 118 -20.73 -10.69 -1.38
C LYS A 118 -20.89 -10.20 0.06
N SER A 119 -21.17 -11.11 1.00
CA SER A 119 -21.28 -10.78 2.43
C SER A 119 -19.94 -10.35 2.99
N TYR A 120 -18.88 -11.13 2.76
CA TYR A 120 -17.52 -10.81 3.21
C TYR A 120 -17.03 -9.50 2.62
N MET A 121 -17.17 -9.30 1.31
CA MET A 121 -16.80 -8.05 0.64
C MET A 121 -17.48 -6.83 1.29
N ARG A 122 -18.76 -6.93 1.62
CA ARG A 122 -19.49 -5.84 2.28
C ARG A 122 -18.95 -5.55 3.69
N GLN A 123 -18.65 -6.58 4.47
CA GLN A 123 -18.12 -6.43 5.82
C GLN A 123 -16.72 -5.81 5.80
N ILE A 124 -15.83 -6.31 4.94
CA ILE A 124 -14.46 -5.83 4.78
C ILE A 124 -14.47 -4.37 4.32
N LYS A 125 -15.24 -4.04 3.29
CA LYS A 125 -15.37 -2.67 2.81
C LYS A 125 -15.85 -1.72 3.92
N LYS A 126 -16.89 -2.11 4.65
CA LYS A 126 -17.40 -1.31 5.77
C LYS A 126 -16.33 -1.09 6.86
N HIS A 127 -15.54 -2.11 7.16
CA HIS A 127 -14.44 -2.01 8.12
C HIS A 127 -13.36 -1.05 7.61
N LEU A 128 -12.85 -1.26 6.41
CA LEU A 128 -11.81 -0.43 5.80
C LEU A 128 -12.23 1.04 5.74
N THR A 129 -13.42 1.32 5.23
CA THR A 129 -13.87 2.71 5.02
C THR A 129 -14.31 3.39 6.32
N ASN A 130 -15.05 2.70 7.19
CA ASN A 130 -15.66 3.34 8.37
C ASN A 130 -14.75 3.34 9.59
N GLN A 131 -14.06 2.23 9.85
CA GLN A 131 -13.21 2.07 11.04
C GLN A 131 -11.77 2.49 10.75
N CYS A 132 -11.20 2.03 9.63
CA CYS A 132 -9.82 2.34 9.28
C CYS A 132 -9.66 3.64 8.50
N LYS A 133 -10.76 4.26 8.03
CA LYS A 133 -10.77 5.50 7.22
C LYS A 133 -9.95 5.39 5.93
N MET A 134 -9.86 4.19 5.37
CA MET A 134 -9.12 3.94 4.14
C MET A 134 -9.96 4.11 2.89
N ASN A 135 -9.38 4.67 1.87
CA ASN A 135 -9.91 4.67 0.52
C ASN A 135 -9.62 3.31 -0.13
N ILE A 136 -10.61 2.75 -0.77
CA ILE A 136 -10.50 1.44 -1.41
C ILE A 136 -10.83 1.52 -2.89
N TYR A 137 -10.18 0.67 -3.66
CA TYR A 137 -10.44 0.47 -5.07
C TYR A 137 -10.92 -0.97 -5.29
N ASP A 138 -12.16 -1.14 -5.73
CA ASP A 138 -12.80 -2.46 -5.85
C ASP A 138 -13.59 -2.62 -7.14
N ASN A 139 -13.03 -2.18 -8.24
CA ASN A 139 -13.68 -2.26 -9.53
C ASN A 139 -13.71 -3.71 -10.06
N MET A 140 -14.92 -4.27 -10.21
CA MET A 140 -15.15 -5.64 -10.70
C MET A 140 -14.63 -5.89 -12.13
N PHE A 141 -14.43 -4.84 -12.92
CA PHE A 141 -13.90 -4.97 -14.28
C PHE A 141 -12.39 -5.25 -14.34
N TYR A 142 -11.68 -5.11 -13.21
CA TYR A 142 -10.23 -5.27 -13.14
C TYR A 142 -9.77 -6.53 -12.41
N VAL A 143 -10.65 -7.51 -12.23
CA VAL A 143 -10.33 -8.78 -11.55
C VAL A 143 -9.12 -9.48 -12.17
N GLU A 144 -9.00 -9.49 -13.49
CA GLU A 144 -7.86 -10.09 -14.19
C GLU A 144 -6.55 -9.32 -13.90
N LYS A 145 -6.61 -7.99 -13.81
CA LYS A 145 -5.45 -7.15 -13.49
C LYS A 145 -4.99 -7.38 -12.06
N TYR A 146 -5.91 -7.44 -11.10
CA TYR A 146 -5.59 -7.80 -9.71
C TYR A 146 -4.98 -9.19 -9.63
N PHE A 147 -5.59 -10.16 -10.30
CA PHE A 147 -5.12 -11.53 -10.31
C PHE A 147 -3.69 -11.62 -10.86
N SER A 148 -3.37 -10.91 -11.94
CA SER A 148 -2.02 -10.88 -12.51
C SER A 148 -0.99 -10.23 -11.60
N MET A 149 -1.40 -9.35 -10.69
CA MET A 149 -0.49 -8.72 -9.72
C MET A 149 -0.17 -9.65 -8.53
N VAL A 150 -1.17 -10.38 -8.02
CA VAL A 150 -0.99 -11.28 -6.85
C VAL A 150 -0.42 -12.64 -7.22
N MET A 151 -0.35 -12.99 -8.51
CA MET A 151 0.27 -14.21 -8.99
C MET A 151 1.81 -14.14 -8.89
N PRO A 152 2.52 -15.30 -8.83
CA PRO A 152 3.97 -15.35 -8.68
C PRO A 152 4.78 -14.55 -9.71
N PHE A 153 4.18 -14.24 -10.87
CA PHE A 153 4.84 -13.49 -11.95
C PHE A 153 4.78 -11.97 -11.81
N LEU A 154 4.11 -11.43 -10.82
CA LEU A 154 4.07 -10.00 -10.45
C LEU A 154 3.97 -9.05 -11.65
N ASN A 155 2.82 -8.95 -12.27
CA ASN A 155 2.60 -8.02 -13.37
C ASN A 155 2.26 -6.63 -12.85
N PHE A 156 3.21 -5.68 -12.91
CA PHE A 156 3.00 -4.27 -12.56
C PHE A 156 2.22 -3.57 -13.66
N ASN A 157 0.90 -3.60 -13.56
CA ASN A 157 -0.02 -2.95 -14.50
C ASN A 157 -0.45 -1.55 -14.02
N ASP A 158 -1.34 -0.90 -14.78
CA ASP A 158 -1.90 0.43 -14.46
C ASP A 158 -2.55 0.49 -13.07
N ILE A 159 -3.26 -0.57 -12.64
CA ILE A 159 -3.89 -0.63 -11.32
C ILE A 159 -2.84 -0.63 -10.20
N PHE A 160 -1.68 -1.27 -10.41
CA PHE A 160 -0.59 -1.20 -9.44
C PHE A 160 -0.20 0.25 -9.17
N TYR A 161 0.00 1.05 -10.22
CA TYR A 161 0.41 2.45 -10.07
C TYR A 161 -0.69 3.36 -9.52
N GLU A 162 -1.97 3.01 -9.69
CA GLU A 162 -3.08 3.71 -9.03
C GLU A 162 -3.14 3.44 -7.53
N LEU A 163 -2.77 2.23 -7.10
CA LEU A 163 -2.78 1.83 -5.70
C LEU A 163 -1.48 2.19 -4.98
N ALA A 164 -0.37 2.29 -5.71
CA ALA A 164 0.96 2.39 -5.13
C ALA A 164 1.15 3.64 -4.27
N HIS A 165 1.86 3.44 -3.17
CA HIS A 165 2.37 4.47 -2.28
C HIS A 165 3.88 4.39 -2.22
N ASN A 166 4.55 5.55 -2.26
CA ASN A 166 6.00 5.61 -2.11
C ASN A 166 6.39 5.35 -0.65
N THR A 167 7.20 4.35 -0.41
CA THR A 167 7.50 3.82 0.92
C THR A 167 8.98 3.52 1.04
N LEU A 168 9.61 3.92 2.16
CA LEU A 168 11.01 3.61 2.45
C LEU A 168 11.17 2.15 2.92
N THR A 169 12.39 1.60 2.80
CA THR A 169 12.71 0.23 3.27
C THR A 169 12.26 0.00 4.71
N THR A 170 12.53 0.94 5.61
CA THR A 170 12.15 0.85 7.02
C THR A 170 10.63 0.72 7.21
N ASP A 171 9.86 1.46 6.43
CA ASP A 171 8.38 1.44 6.51
C ASP A 171 7.81 0.13 5.96
N ILE A 172 8.41 -0.43 4.87
CA ILE A 172 8.01 -1.75 4.35
C ILE A 172 8.23 -2.83 5.40
N THR A 173 9.34 -2.80 6.11
CA THR A 173 9.61 -3.80 7.17
C THR A 173 8.58 -3.72 8.29
N SER A 174 8.00 -2.56 8.55
CA SER A 174 6.93 -2.38 9.53
C SER A 174 5.59 -2.98 9.10
N LEU A 175 5.36 -3.15 7.78
CA LEU A 175 4.16 -3.80 7.26
C LEU A 175 4.13 -5.29 7.59
N TYR A 176 5.31 -5.94 7.66
CA TYR A 176 5.40 -7.34 8.02
C TYR A 176 5.16 -7.51 9.52
N ASN A 177 4.14 -8.27 9.85
CA ASN A 177 3.95 -8.71 11.21
C ASN A 177 4.91 -9.85 11.54
N LEU A 178 6.04 -9.50 12.12
CA LEU A 178 7.02 -10.46 12.64
C LEU A 178 6.57 -11.13 13.95
N LYS A 179 5.32 -11.03 14.33
CA LYS A 179 4.75 -11.93 15.33
C LYS A 179 4.72 -13.33 14.73
N THR A 180 5.83 -14.02 14.86
CA THR A 180 5.97 -15.43 14.56
C THR A 180 5.05 -16.23 15.47
N ASN A 181 3.81 -16.32 15.07
CA ASN A 181 3.05 -17.47 15.47
C ASN A 181 3.65 -18.61 14.66
N THR A 182 4.09 -19.64 15.34
CA THR A 182 4.55 -20.90 14.76
C THR A 182 3.70 -21.22 13.54
N ILE A 183 4.33 -21.29 12.36
CA ILE A 183 3.68 -21.84 11.17
C ILE A 183 3.50 -23.32 11.48
N TYR A 184 2.31 -23.66 11.96
CA TYR A 184 1.93 -25.05 12.14
C TYR A 184 1.19 -25.50 10.90
N ASP A 185 1.89 -26.16 10.02
CA ASP A 185 1.30 -26.90 8.92
C ASP A 185 1.32 -28.39 9.28
N PRO A 186 0.17 -28.98 9.68
CA PRO A 186 0.12 -30.39 10.05
C PRO A 186 0.43 -31.34 8.90
N SER A 187 0.44 -30.85 7.67
CA SER A 187 0.77 -31.62 6.43
C SER A 187 2.07 -31.17 5.78
N GLY A 188 2.72 -30.15 6.31
CA GLY A 188 3.94 -29.56 5.76
C GLY A 188 5.19 -30.37 6.10
N TYR A 189 6.22 -30.27 5.25
CA TYR A 189 7.53 -30.81 5.52
C TYR A 189 8.24 -29.90 6.53
N VAL A 190 8.77 -30.50 7.60
CA VAL A 190 9.68 -29.80 8.51
C VAL A 190 10.99 -29.59 7.76
N LEU A 191 11.26 -28.36 7.37
CA LEU A 191 12.58 -27.94 6.91
C LEU A 191 13.44 -27.75 8.15
N GLY A 192 14.35 -28.73 8.38
CA GLY A 192 15.33 -28.70 9.46
C GLY A 192 16.47 -27.73 9.20
#